data_1b04af150cd83a635bcc20cdf95dd396
#
_entry.id   1b04af150cd83a635bcc20cdf95dd396
#
_cell.length_a   1.000
_cell.length_b   1.000
_cell.length_c   1.000
_cell.angle_alpha   90.00
_cell.angle_beta   90.00
_cell.angle_gamma   90.00
#
_symmetry.space_group_name_H-M   'P 1'
#
loop_
_entity.id
_entity.type
_entity.pdbx_description
1 polymer ?
#
loop_
_entity_poly.entity_id
_entity_poly.type
_entity_poly.pdbx_seq_one_letter_code
_entity_poly.pdbx_strand_id
1 'polypeptide(L)'
;MQTGSEKQAPFDADYFRQHTDEYTIVDVRNTSEVKKKPIFHHAINIPLPELRLRLKEIPLDKPIAVHCAGGYRSAAASSILEAALPDNLEITDIGEHIKSF
;
A
#
# COMPACT_ATOMS: atom_id res chain seq x y z
N MET A 1 -12.36 -9.16 23.20
CA MET A 1 -11.93 -8.55 22.78
C MET A 1 -11.66 -8.37 21.56
N GLN A 2 -11.50 -7.78 21.02
CA GLN A 2 -11.35 -7.54 19.91
C GLN A 2 -10.14 -7.21 19.47
N THR A 3 -9.33 -7.97 19.37
CA THR A 3 -7.99 -7.73 19.03
C THR A 3 -7.80 -7.25 17.63
N GLY A 4 -8.68 -7.64 16.73
CA GLY A 4 -8.60 -7.18 15.37
C GLY A 4 -8.65 -5.68 15.24
N SER A 5 -9.45 -5.02 16.07
CA SER A 5 -9.58 -3.59 15.96
C SER A 5 -8.31 -2.88 16.41
N GLU A 6 -7.53 -3.49 17.28
CA GLU A 6 -6.27 -2.90 17.70
C GLU A 6 -5.25 -2.92 16.58
N LYS A 7 -5.24 -4.00 15.78
CA LYS A 7 -4.32 -4.10 14.67
C LYS A 7 -4.69 -3.15 13.55
N GLN A 8 -5.92 -2.70 13.55
CA GLN A 8 -6.43 -1.89 12.46
C GLN A 8 -6.65 -0.46 12.90
N ALA A 9 -5.66 0.07 13.60
CA ALA A 9 -5.67 1.47 13.98
C ALA A 9 -5.92 2.33 12.74
N PRO A 10 -6.63 3.44 12.89
CA PRO A 10 -6.89 4.29 11.75
C PRO A 10 -5.60 4.76 11.10
N PHE A 11 -5.63 4.91 9.80
CA PHE A 11 -4.50 5.41 9.05
C PHE A 11 -4.26 6.88 9.41
N ASP A 12 -3.03 7.20 9.80
CA ASP A 12 -2.65 8.57 10.12
C ASP A 12 -1.98 9.19 8.89
N ALA A 13 -2.77 9.92 8.12
CA ALA A 13 -2.28 10.51 6.87
C ALA A 13 -1.20 11.55 7.12
N ASP A 14 -1.31 12.30 8.20
CA ASP A 14 -0.32 13.34 8.49
C ASP A 14 1.03 12.74 8.85
N TYR A 15 1.03 11.70 9.68
CA TYR A 15 2.27 11.00 10.00
C TYR A 15 2.88 10.41 8.73
N PHE A 16 2.08 9.72 7.95
CA PHE A 16 2.57 9.08 6.73
C PHE A 16 3.16 10.10 5.77
N ARG A 17 2.49 11.24 5.60
CA ARG A 17 2.95 12.27 4.68
C ARG A 17 4.35 12.77 5.04
N GLN A 18 4.65 12.82 6.32
CA GLN A 18 5.94 13.30 6.80
C GLN A 18 7.00 12.20 6.90
N HIS A 19 6.60 10.94 6.78
CA HIS A 19 7.51 9.81 7.02
C HIS A 19 7.43 8.75 5.92
N THR A 20 7.24 9.19 4.68
CA THR A 20 7.07 8.24 3.57
C THR A 20 8.28 7.35 3.36
N ASP A 21 9.46 7.81 3.75
CA ASP A 21 10.68 7.01 3.62
C ASP A 21 10.77 5.86 4.62
N GLU A 22 9.90 5.84 5.62
CA GLU A 22 9.83 4.74 6.57
C GLU A 22 9.02 3.56 6.05
N TYR A 23 8.43 3.71 4.86
CA TYR A 23 7.54 2.71 4.29
C TYR A 23 8.03 2.25 2.93
N THR A 24 7.70 1.01 2.59
CA THR A 24 7.74 0.56 1.21
C THR A 24 6.37 0.87 0.64
N ILE A 25 6.32 1.78 -0.33
CA ILE A 25 5.05 2.21 -0.92
C ILE A 25 4.82 1.43 -2.20
N VAL A 26 3.66 0.80 -2.30
CA VAL A 26 3.29 0.00 -3.48
C VAL A 26 2.07 0.66 -4.14
N ASP A 27 2.24 1.07 -5.38
CA ASP A 27 1.19 1.70 -6.18
C ASP A 27 0.62 0.64 -7.12
N VAL A 28 -0.63 0.25 -6.90
CA VAL A 28 -1.25 -0.83 -7.67
C VAL A 28 -2.12 -0.33 -8.82
N ARG A 29 -1.95 0.95 -9.19
CA ARG A 29 -2.59 1.48 -10.39
C ARG A 29 -1.91 0.93 -11.63
N ASN A 30 -2.57 1.10 -12.78
CA ASN A 30 -1.96 0.72 -14.05
C ASN A 30 -0.75 1.61 -14.32
N THR A 31 0.20 1.08 -15.05
CA THR A 31 1.42 1.82 -15.38
C THR A 31 1.12 3.15 -16.08
N SER A 32 0.12 3.16 -16.98
CA SER A 32 -0.24 4.38 -17.67
C SER A 32 -0.77 5.46 -16.74
N GLU A 33 -1.51 5.07 -15.70
CA GLU A 33 -2.00 6.03 -14.70
C GLU A 33 -0.83 6.64 -13.93
N VAL A 34 0.12 5.80 -13.56
CA VAL A 34 1.29 6.26 -12.81
C VAL A 34 2.11 7.24 -13.63
N LYS A 35 2.28 6.96 -14.92
CA LYS A 35 3.04 7.85 -15.80
C LYS A 35 2.37 9.20 -15.95
N LYS A 36 1.04 9.21 -16.01
CA LYS A 36 0.31 10.46 -16.15
C LYS A 36 0.32 11.30 -14.88
N LYS A 37 0.23 10.64 -13.74
CA LYS A 37 0.16 11.35 -12.47
C LYS A 37 0.84 10.54 -11.37
N PRO A 38 2.18 10.62 -11.28
CA PRO A 38 2.87 9.98 -10.16
C PRO A 38 2.44 10.64 -8.86
N ILE A 39 2.20 9.84 -7.84
CA ILE A 39 1.84 10.38 -6.53
C ILE A 39 3.04 10.33 -5.60
N PHE A 40 3.71 9.17 -5.54
CA PHE A 40 4.95 9.02 -4.79
C PHE A 40 6.02 8.55 -5.74
N HIS A 41 7.05 9.35 -5.96
CA HIS A 41 8.04 9.02 -6.98
C HIS A 41 8.95 7.84 -6.59
N HIS A 42 8.99 7.49 -5.31
CA HIS A 42 9.78 6.34 -4.87
C HIS A 42 8.92 5.09 -4.67
N ALA A 43 7.65 5.10 -5.08
CA ALA A 43 6.78 3.94 -4.97
C ALA A 43 7.15 2.88 -6.01
N ILE A 44 6.90 1.62 -5.64
CA ILE A 44 7.04 0.51 -6.56
C ILE A 44 5.70 0.34 -7.24
N ASN A 45 5.68 0.46 -8.57
CA ASN A 45 4.43 0.29 -9.31
C ASN A 45 4.26 -1.16 -9.73
N ILE A 46 3.28 -1.81 -9.16
CA ILE A 46 2.90 -3.17 -9.54
C ILE A 46 1.39 -3.16 -9.74
N PRO A 47 0.90 -3.13 -10.98
CA PRO A 47 -0.55 -3.13 -11.21
C PRO A 47 -1.22 -4.30 -10.53
N LEU A 48 -2.42 -4.08 -10.04
CA LEU A 48 -3.14 -5.09 -9.25
C LEU A 48 -3.18 -6.47 -9.91
N PRO A 49 -3.48 -6.60 -11.21
CA PRO A 49 -3.53 -7.94 -11.83
C PRO A 49 -2.20 -8.67 -11.81
N GLU A 50 -1.08 -7.97 -11.65
CA GLU A 50 0.26 -8.56 -11.66
C GLU A 50 0.80 -8.80 -10.27
N LEU A 51 0.10 -8.37 -9.24
CA LEU A 51 0.63 -8.34 -7.89
C LEU A 51 1.10 -9.71 -7.40
N ARG A 52 0.26 -10.74 -7.58
CA ARG A 52 0.62 -12.08 -7.11
C ARG A 52 1.85 -12.64 -7.79
N LEU A 53 2.09 -12.23 -9.03
CA LEU A 53 3.24 -12.72 -9.81
C LEU A 53 4.52 -11.97 -9.49
N ARG A 54 4.40 -10.80 -8.88
CA ARG A 54 5.55 -9.92 -8.69
C ARG A 54 5.84 -9.61 -7.22
N LEU A 55 5.38 -10.45 -6.32
CA LEU A 55 5.61 -10.24 -4.89
C LEU A 55 7.07 -10.13 -4.53
N LYS A 56 7.95 -10.79 -5.29
CA LYS A 56 9.39 -10.77 -5.03
C LYS A 56 10.00 -9.38 -5.18
N GLU A 57 9.32 -8.49 -5.86
CA GLU A 57 9.84 -7.14 -6.07
C GLU A 57 9.62 -6.24 -4.85
N ILE A 58 8.89 -6.71 -3.86
CA ILE A 58 8.56 -5.91 -2.69
C ILE A 58 9.54 -6.20 -1.58
N PRO A 59 10.36 -5.22 -1.16
CA PRO A 59 11.23 -5.41 -0.01
C PRO A 59 10.43 -5.62 1.27
N LEU A 60 10.92 -6.46 2.17
CA LEU A 60 10.21 -6.81 3.39
C LEU A 60 10.86 -6.22 4.64
N ASP A 61 11.69 -5.21 4.49
CA ASP A 61 12.43 -4.61 5.59
C ASP A 61 11.73 -3.42 6.24
N LYS A 62 10.60 -2.99 5.68
CA LYS A 62 9.83 -1.85 6.19
C LYS A 62 8.35 -2.17 6.15
N PRO A 63 7.54 -1.46 6.93
CA PRO A 63 6.09 -1.54 6.77
C PRO A 63 5.70 -1.19 5.33
N ILE A 64 4.64 -1.79 4.84
CA ILE A 64 4.17 -1.58 3.49
C ILE A 64 2.93 -0.69 3.51
N ALA A 65 2.92 0.32 2.65
CA ALA A 65 1.74 1.15 2.43
C ALA A 65 1.33 0.98 0.97
N VAL A 66 0.09 0.56 0.74
CA VAL A 66 -0.39 0.29 -0.60
C VAL A 66 -1.48 1.28 -0.98
N HIS A 67 -1.47 1.74 -2.22
CA HIS A 67 -2.47 2.69 -2.68
C HIS A 67 -2.84 2.47 -4.15
N CYS A 68 -3.96 3.05 -4.52
CA CYS A 68 -4.40 3.12 -5.91
C CYS A 68 -4.93 4.54 -6.13
N ALA A 69 -5.89 4.72 -7.01
CA ALA A 69 -6.42 6.06 -7.28
C ALA A 69 -7.51 6.47 -6.30
N GLY A 70 -8.35 5.54 -5.85
CA GLY A 70 -9.48 5.90 -5.02
C GLY A 70 -9.79 4.95 -3.88
N GLY A 71 -9.11 3.82 -3.78
CA GLY A 71 -9.26 2.92 -2.66
C GLY A 71 -9.73 1.52 -2.96
N TYR A 72 -10.38 1.27 -4.09
CA TYR A 72 -10.92 -0.06 -4.39
C TYR A 72 -9.85 -1.09 -4.67
N ARG A 73 -8.93 -0.77 -5.56
CA ARG A 73 -7.85 -1.69 -5.92
C ARG A 73 -6.89 -1.91 -4.78
N SER A 74 -6.63 -0.86 -3.99
CA SER A 74 -5.70 -0.99 -2.87
C SER A 74 -6.27 -1.86 -1.76
N ALA A 75 -7.59 -1.86 -1.58
CA ALA A 75 -8.22 -2.76 -0.62
C ALA A 75 -8.00 -4.21 -1.01
N ALA A 76 -8.21 -4.55 -2.28
CA ALA A 76 -7.94 -5.89 -2.77
C ALA A 76 -6.46 -6.24 -2.66
N ALA A 77 -5.59 -5.29 -2.99
CA ALA A 77 -4.15 -5.50 -2.90
C ALA A 77 -3.71 -5.78 -1.47
N SER A 78 -4.25 -5.04 -0.50
CA SER A 78 -3.94 -5.26 0.92
C SER A 78 -4.25 -6.68 1.33
N SER A 79 -5.41 -7.18 0.91
CA SER A 79 -5.82 -8.54 1.25
C SER A 79 -4.87 -9.57 0.64
N ILE A 80 -4.44 -9.34 -0.60
CA ILE A 80 -3.49 -10.23 -1.26
C ILE A 80 -2.17 -10.24 -0.50
N LEU A 81 -1.68 -9.05 -0.13
CA LEU A 81 -0.41 -8.93 0.55
C LEU A 81 -0.46 -9.56 1.95
N GLU A 82 -1.57 -9.34 2.66
CA GLU A 82 -1.72 -9.92 3.99
C GLU A 82 -1.72 -11.43 3.96
N ALA A 83 -2.32 -12.01 2.92
CA ALA A 83 -2.36 -13.46 2.78
C ALA A 83 -1.02 -14.05 2.37
N ALA A 84 -0.22 -13.30 1.62
CA ALA A 84 1.00 -13.82 0.99
C ALA A 84 2.28 -13.51 1.74
N LEU A 85 2.30 -12.46 2.56
CA LEU A 85 3.52 -12.00 3.22
C LEU A 85 3.52 -12.39 4.70
N PRO A 86 4.68 -12.33 5.36
CA PRO A 86 4.77 -12.74 6.76
C PRO A 86 3.84 -11.96 7.68
N ASP A 87 3.29 -12.63 8.68
CA ASP A 87 2.31 -12.05 9.60
C ASP A 87 2.85 -10.87 10.39
N ASN A 88 4.15 -10.83 10.64
CA ASN A 88 4.74 -9.75 11.42
C ASN A 88 4.97 -8.48 10.59
N LEU A 89 4.69 -8.52 9.31
CA LEU A 89 4.89 -7.36 8.45
C LEU A 89 3.62 -6.51 8.43
N GLU A 90 3.77 -5.25 8.78
CA GLU A 90 2.64 -4.34 8.81
C GLU A 90 2.28 -3.91 7.38
N ILE A 91 0.99 -4.02 7.03
CA ILE A 91 0.49 -3.65 5.72
C ILE A 91 -0.65 -2.68 5.93
N THR A 92 -0.53 -1.48 5.37
CA THR A 92 -1.52 -0.43 5.51
C THR A 92 -2.12 -0.11 4.14
N ASP A 93 -3.44 -0.13 4.06
CA ASP A 93 -4.15 0.33 2.88
C ASP A 93 -4.42 1.83 3.06
N ILE A 94 -3.83 2.65 2.21
CA ILE A 94 -4.04 4.09 2.28
C ILE A 94 -5.50 4.45 1.97
N GLY A 95 -6.14 3.64 1.11
CA GLY A 95 -7.56 3.80 0.84
C GLY A 95 -7.90 5.13 0.22
N GLU A 96 -9.05 5.68 0.59
CA GLU A 96 -9.48 6.96 0.02
C GLU A 96 -8.65 8.14 0.49
N HIS A 97 -7.84 7.99 1.51
CA HIS A 97 -6.94 9.06 1.93
C HIS A 97 -5.98 9.47 0.81
N ILE A 98 -5.79 8.58 -0.18
CA ILE A 98 -4.91 8.88 -1.31
C ILE A 98 -5.36 10.15 -2.05
N LYS A 99 -6.64 10.47 -1.98
CA LYS A 99 -7.17 11.64 -2.68
C LYS A 99 -6.63 12.96 -2.13
N SER A 100 -6.08 12.95 -0.94
CA SER A 100 -5.51 14.15 -0.34
C SER A 100 -4.00 14.26 -0.55
N PHE A 101 -3.43 13.39 -1.33
CA PHE A 101 -1.99 13.40 -1.64
C PHE A 101 -1.67 13.96 -3.05
#